data_6f7c4812c0eb75fd468dbbdb2eb3b0ab
#
_entry.id   6f7c4812c0eb75fd468dbbdb2eb3b0ab
#
_cell.length_a   1.000
_cell.length_b   1.000
_cell.length_c   1.000
_cell.angle_alpha   90.00
_cell.angle_beta   90.00
_cell.angle_gamma   90.00
#
_symmetry.space_group_name_H-M   'P 1'
#
loop_
_entity.id
_entity.type
_entity.pdbx_description
1 polymer ?
#
loop_
_entity_poly.entity_id
_entity_poly.type
_entity_poly.pdbx_seq_one_letter_code
_entity_poly.pdbx_strand_id
1 'polypeptide(L)'
;MRRPAVVLALLVPLVAACYDEITGVRVLAAPDGLTYQVEPSGDPVTPSGILLRWNAVDDPALEGYRVYSRASSTSTFGLRGTTTSTTFHDDGYPHLEYYVTAVSVDGGESDASNSIVVDERLRLARPSWLTSISLNGAIHLDWSDNAYQAEPNGFDFYRVYSTAYDLDSNLCGTGWSLEGTTVSSSFLAGNLSNGRPLCFAVSAISIEGYESLWSPLRNDTPRPDGLNVLLKALDADISKAGFRFFLDANNDHLAGPLELGLVGSGGSAANDFRVYRTAGGMFLEPLRAGTTVQVYGTLPVTSLTSIDIAPVAGYTRNAVKAEPGLGYVFQMTESDGFYRYGAIRVAAVGTDYVIVDWAYQTDPGNPELVRAVR
;
A
#
# COMPACT_ATOMS: atom_id res chain seq x y z
N MET A 1 55.24 -102.66 -31.57
CA MET A 1 54.17 -102.52 -30.62
C MET A 1 54.20 -101.07 -30.12
N ARG A 2 53.31 -100.18 -30.68
CA ARG A 2 53.20 -98.77 -30.24
C ARG A 2 51.81 -98.60 -29.65
N ARG A 3 51.80 -98.18 -28.39
CA ARG A 3 50.57 -97.80 -27.67
C ARG A 3 50.18 -96.36 -28.01
N PRO A 4 48.92 -96.09 -28.27
CA PRO A 4 48.45 -94.65 -28.46
C PRO A 4 48.22 -94.00 -27.08
N ALA A 5 48.70 -92.77 -26.98
CA ALA A 5 48.37 -91.89 -25.85
C ALA A 5 47.01 -91.28 -25.99
N VAL A 6 46.16 -91.43 -25.00
CA VAL A 6 44.87 -90.79 -24.88
C VAL A 6 45.08 -89.44 -24.22
N VAL A 7 44.79 -88.37 -24.96
CA VAL A 7 44.78 -86.99 -24.41
C VAL A 7 43.35 -86.72 -23.89
N LEU A 8 43.24 -86.55 -22.55
CA LEU A 8 41.98 -86.15 -21.90
C LEU A 8 41.90 -84.65 -21.89
N ALA A 9 41.01 -84.06 -22.70
CA ALA A 9 40.73 -82.64 -22.67
C ALA A 9 39.74 -82.33 -21.54
N LEU A 10 40.21 -81.59 -20.52
CA LEU A 10 39.36 -81.03 -19.47
C LEU A 10 38.59 -79.80 -20.03
N LEU A 11 37.29 -79.92 -20.19
CA LEU A 11 36.39 -78.82 -20.38
C LEU A 11 36.07 -78.17 -19.03
N VAL A 12 36.59 -76.94 -18.79
CA VAL A 12 36.16 -76.09 -17.69
C VAL A 12 34.94 -75.30 -18.12
N PRO A 13 33.80 -75.42 -17.51
CA PRO A 13 32.66 -74.55 -17.81
C PRO A 13 32.94 -73.18 -17.24
N LEU A 14 33.02 -72.12 -18.10
CA LEU A 14 32.89 -70.75 -17.65
C LEU A 14 31.47 -70.50 -17.21
N VAL A 15 31.28 -70.47 -15.91
CA VAL A 15 30.07 -69.89 -15.31
C VAL A 15 30.18 -68.39 -15.42
N ALA A 16 29.59 -67.77 -16.43
CA ALA A 16 29.35 -66.34 -16.44
C ALA A 16 28.33 -66.03 -15.34
N ALA A 17 28.82 -65.52 -14.21
CA ALA A 17 27.95 -64.94 -13.19
C ALA A 17 27.38 -63.61 -13.81
N CYS A 18 26.13 -63.64 -14.23
CA CYS A 18 25.39 -62.39 -14.40
C CYS A 18 25.25 -61.79 -13.00
N TYR A 19 26.01 -60.76 -12.74
CA TYR A 19 25.64 -59.82 -11.66
C TYR A 19 24.48 -59.03 -12.23
N ASP A 20 23.24 -59.37 -11.85
CA ASP A 20 22.14 -58.43 -11.89
C ASP A 20 22.52 -57.29 -10.93
N GLU A 21 22.99 -56.17 -11.47
CA GLU A 21 22.97 -54.91 -10.75
C GLU A 21 21.47 -54.63 -10.47
N ILE A 22 21.03 -54.97 -9.28
CA ILE A 22 19.75 -54.47 -8.76
C ILE A 22 19.95 -52.97 -8.62
N THR A 23 19.59 -52.22 -9.65
CA THR A 23 19.46 -50.76 -9.58
C THR A 23 18.23 -50.47 -8.71
N GLY A 24 18.35 -50.76 -7.43
CA GLY A 24 17.36 -50.33 -6.45
C GLY A 24 17.44 -48.81 -6.33
N VAL A 25 16.29 -48.18 -6.46
CA VAL A 25 16.16 -46.75 -6.17
C VAL A 25 16.76 -46.47 -4.79
N ARG A 26 17.76 -45.63 -4.70
CA ARG A 26 18.43 -45.34 -3.43
C ARG A 26 17.54 -44.51 -2.52
N VAL A 27 17.19 -45.06 -1.37
CA VAL A 27 16.43 -44.32 -0.34
C VAL A 27 17.42 -43.65 0.60
N LEU A 28 17.32 -42.32 0.70
CA LEU A 28 18.15 -41.49 1.56
C LEU A 28 17.65 -41.52 3.00
N ALA A 29 18.48 -41.07 3.95
CA ALA A 29 18.04 -40.77 5.30
C ALA A 29 16.99 -39.65 5.30
N ALA A 30 16.01 -39.73 6.20
CA ALA A 30 15.04 -38.64 6.38
C ALA A 30 15.79 -37.38 6.89
N PRO A 31 15.43 -36.17 6.41
CA PRO A 31 15.88 -34.94 7.03
C PRO A 31 15.44 -34.87 8.50
N ASP A 32 16.23 -34.19 9.33
CA ASP A 32 15.89 -33.96 10.74
C ASP A 32 16.02 -32.50 11.13
N GLY A 33 15.62 -32.16 12.37
CA GLY A 33 15.76 -30.79 12.90
C GLY A 33 14.91 -29.75 12.18
N LEU A 34 13.79 -30.17 11.54
CA LEU A 34 12.87 -29.22 10.91
C LEU A 34 12.30 -28.25 11.95
N THR A 35 12.50 -26.96 11.67
CA THR A 35 12.01 -25.81 12.45
C THR A 35 11.45 -24.75 11.52
N TYR A 36 10.75 -23.78 12.08
CA TYR A 36 10.30 -22.61 11.32
C TYR A 36 10.65 -21.32 12.06
N GLN A 37 10.78 -20.25 11.28
CA GLN A 37 10.96 -18.89 11.74
C GLN A 37 9.99 -17.98 10.99
N VAL A 38 9.38 -17.03 11.71
CA VAL A 38 8.56 -15.98 11.09
C VAL A 38 9.46 -15.03 10.32
N GLU A 39 9.05 -14.67 9.13
CA GLU A 39 9.70 -13.63 8.36
C GLU A 39 8.83 -12.37 8.30
N PRO A 40 9.36 -11.21 8.72
CA PRO A 40 8.61 -9.97 8.64
C PRO A 40 8.37 -9.59 7.17
N SER A 41 7.20 -9.07 6.87
CA SER A 41 6.93 -8.42 5.60
C SER A 41 7.68 -7.08 5.54
N GLY A 42 8.35 -6.83 4.44
CA GLY A 42 8.97 -5.54 4.14
C GLY A 42 8.48 -4.98 2.81
N ASP A 43 7.60 -5.73 2.14
CA ASP A 43 7.17 -5.43 0.77
C ASP A 43 5.76 -6.01 0.54
N PRO A 44 4.80 -5.22 -0.02
CA PRO A 44 3.45 -5.70 -0.32
C PRO A 44 3.42 -6.78 -1.41
N VAL A 45 4.47 -6.86 -2.24
CA VAL A 45 4.61 -7.85 -3.31
C VAL A 45 5.19 -9.16 -2.78
N THR A 46 5.93 -9.08 -1.68
CA THR A 46 6.53 -10.24 -0.99
C THR A 46 5.91 -10.34 0.41
N PRO A 47 4.72 -10.91 0.55
CA PRO A 47 4.06 -11.01 1.85
C PRO A 47 4.90 -11.80 2.83
N SER A 48 4.75 -11.47 4.11
CA SER A 48 5.34 -12.25 5.18
C SER A 48 4.91 -13.71 5.09
N GLY A 49 5.80 -14.58 5.50
CA GLY A 49 5.59 -16.01 5.51
C GLY A 49 6.39 -16.64 6.62
N ILE A 50 6.73 -17.90 6.44
CA ILE A 50 7.63 -18.63 7.32
C ILE A 50 8.84 -19.13 6.54
N LEU A 51 10.00 -19.08 7.16
CA LEU A 51 11.21 -19.73 6.69
C LEU A 51 11.38 -21.06 7.40
N LEU A 52 11.24 -22.15 6.65
CA LEU A 52 11.53 -23.49 7.12
C LEU A 52 13.03 -23.75 7.06
N ARG A 53 13.59 -24.44 8.06
CA ARG A 53 15.00 -24.85 8.13
C ARG A 53 15.11 -26.27 8.66
N TRP A 54 16.05 -27.05 8.13
CA TRP A 54 16.34 -28.41 8.56
C TRP A 54 17.84 -28.73 8.43
N ASN A 55 18.27 -29.82 9.01
CA ASN A 55 19.65 -30.28 8.88
C ASN A 55 19.88 -30.92 7.52
N ALA A 56 21.07 -30.74 6.96
CA ALA A 56 21.46 -31.34 5.69
C ALA A 56 21.53 -32.86 5.81
N VAL A 57 21.03 -33.56 4.78
CA VAL A 57 21.30 -34.98 4.59
C VAL A 57 22.65 -35.11 3.90
N ASP A 58 23.61 -35.75 4.59
CA ASP A 58 24.98 -35.97 4.07
C ASP A 58 25.00 -37.26 3.23
N ASP A 59 24.61 -37.15 1.98
CA ASP A 59 24.67 -38.27 1.02
C ASP A 59 25.01 -37.76 -0.38
N PRO A 60 26.00 -38.32 -1.07
CA PRO A 60 26.42 -37.86 -2.41
C PRO A 60 25.35 -38.08 -3.50
N ALA A 61 24.34 -38.90 -3.24
CA ALA A 61 23.22 -39.09 -4.15
C ALA A 61 22.05 -38.13 -3.90
N LEU A 62 22.19 -37.17 -2.98
CA LEU A 62 21.15 -36.17 -2.71
C LEU A 62 21.00 -35.25 -3.91
N GLU A 63 19.80 -35.19 -4.49
CA GLU A 63 19.40 -34.22 -5.52
C GLU A 63 18.81 -32.93 -4.88
N GLY A 64 17.97 -33.10 -3.84
CA GLY A 64 17.31 -31.99 -3.16
C GLY A 64 16.26 -32.46 -2.17
N TYR A 65 15.31 -31.56 -1.87
CA TYR A 65 14.28 -31.79 -0.87
C TYR A 65 12.89 -31.44 -1.44
N ARG A 66 11.87 -32.15 -0.93
CA ARG A 66 10.47 -31.85 -1.12
C ARG A 66 9.85 -31.40 0.19
N VAL A 67 9.16 -30.27 0.16
CA VAL A 67 8.42 -29.72 1.29
C VAL A 67 6.94 -30.06 1.10
N TYR A 68 6.36 -30.71 2.09
CA TYR A 68 4.95 -31.05 2.11
C TYR A 68 4.24 -30.27 3.20
N SER A 69 2.98 -29.93 2.94
CA SER A 69 2.17 -29.22 3.92
C SER A 69 0.69 -29.59 3.82
N ARG A 70 -0.04 -29.34 4.90
CA ARG A 70 -1.50 -29.39 4.93
C ARG A 70 -2.10 -28.15 5.56
N ALA A 71 -3.20 -27.66 4.99
CA ALA A 71 -3.83 -26.41 5.41
C ALA A 71 -4.63 -26.53 6.72
N SER A 72 -5.09 -27.73 7.09
CA SER A 72 -5.85 -27.98 8.32
C SER A 72 -5.59 -29.40 8.83
N SER A 73 -5.98 -29.70 10.04
CA SER A 73 -5.88 -31.05 10.64
C SER A 73 -6.66 -32.14 9.89
N THR A 74 -7.66 -31.73 9.10
CA THR A 74 -8.51 -32.65 8.31
C THR A 74 -8.07 -32.78 6.85
N SER A 75 -7.12 -31.92 6.40
CA SER A 75 -6.59 -31.94 5.04
C SER A 75 -5.48 -33.00 4.90
N THR A 76 -5.33 -33.57 3.70
CA THR A 76 -4.19 -34.39 3.35
C THR A 76 -2.97 -33.53 3.07
N PHE A 77 -1.77 -34.07 3.32
CA PHE A 77 -0.55 -33.43 2.88
C PHE A 77 -0.45 -33.40 1.35
N GLY A 78 0.00 -32.28 0.84
CA GLY A 78 0.33 -32.07 -0.57
C GLY A 78 1.71 -31.45 -0.73
N LEU A 79 2.33 -31.65 -1.88
CA LEU A 79 3.61 -31.00 -2.20
C LEU A 79 3.44 -29.47 -2.21
N ARG A 80 4.20 -28.79 -1.36
CA ARG A 80 4.22 -27.32 -1.27
C ARG A 80 5.29 -26.72 -2.19
N GLY A 81 6.43 -27.37 -2.29
CA GLY A 81 7.52 -26.94 -3.14
C GLY A 81 8.74 -27.85 -3.05
N THR A 82 9.77 -27.52 -3.84
CA THR A 82 11.05 -28.22 -3.90
C THR A 82 12.19 -27.24 -3.73
N THR A 83 13.33 -27.69 -3.16
CA THR A 83 14.52 -26.87 -3.00
C THR A 83 15.77 -27.74 -2.97
N THR A 84 16.90 -27.21 -3.38
CA THR A 84 18.22 -27.83 -3.20
C THR A 84 18.92 -27.35 -1.93
N SER A 85 18.35 -26.35 -1.25
CA SER A 85 18.86 -25.81 0.00
C SER A 85 18.23 -26.51 1.21
N THR A 86 18.82 -26.34 2.39
CA THR A 86 18.25 -26.76 3.67
C THR A 86 17.27 -25.73 4.26
N THR A 87 16.76 -24.85 3.40
CA THR A 87 15.77 -23.84 3.74
C THR A 87 14.70 -23.75 2.66
N PHE A 88 13.49 -23.39 3.07
CA PHE A 88 12.38 -23.13 2.16
C PHE A 88 11.56 -21.97 2.70
N HIS A 89 11.35 -20.96 1.87
CA HIS A 89 10.49 -19.82 2.18
C HIS A 89 9.07 -20.11 1.71
N ASP A 90 8.12 -20.14 2.62
CA ASP A 90 6.68 -20.28 2.31
C ASP A 90 6.02 -18.91 2.45
N ASP A 91 5.83 -18.24 1.31
CA ASP A 91 5.28 -16.90 1.22
C ASP A 91 3.78 -16.87 1.56
N GLY A 92 3.35 -15.81 2.23
CA GLY A 92 1.95 -15.55 2.53
C GLY A 92 1.45 -16.33 3.74
N TYR A 93 0.19 -16.80 3.68
CA TYR A 93 -0.39 -17.56 4.77
C TYR A 93 0.26 -18.94 4.89
N PRO A 94 0.92 -19.26 6.02
CA PRO A 94 1.45 -20.59 6.22
C PRO A 94 0.34 -21.63 6.33
N HIS A 95 0.65 -22.87 5.95
CA HIS A 95 -0.21 -24.00 6.22
C HIS A 95 -0.07 -24.44 7.69
N LEU A 96 -0.99 -25.25 8.17
CA LEU A 96 -1.02 -25.70 9.56
C LEU A 96 0.19 -26.57 9.91
N GLU A 97 0.60 -27.47 9.01
CA GLU A 97 1.63 -28.47 9.32
C GLU A 97 2.51 -28.73 8.10
N TYR A 98 3.79 -28.97 8.37
CA TYR A 98 4.83 -29.23 7.37
C TYR A 98 5.71 -30.41 7.76
N TYR A 99 6.21 -31.11 6.75
CA TYR A 99 7.36 -32.00 6.83
C TYR A 99 8.20 -31.92 5.54
N VAL A 100 9.40 -32.46 5.59
CA VAL A 100 10.35 -32.45 4.49
C VAL A 100 10.86 -33.86 4.22
N THR A 101 11.09 -34.20 2.96
CA THR A 101 11.73 -35.42 2.51
C THR A 101 12.98 -35.09 1.70
N ALA A 102 13.97 -35.99 1.66
CA ALA A 102 15.12 -35.94 0.78
C ALA A 102 14.85 -36.74 -0.50
N VAL A 103 15.31 -36.24 -1.64
CA VAL A 103 15.16 -36.89 -2.96
C VAL A 103 16.54 -37.21 -3.52
N SER A 104 16.73 -38.45 -3.96
CA SER A 104 17.96 -38.90 -4.62
C SER A 104 17.94 -38.60 -6.12
N VAL A 105 19.13 -38.54 -6.73
CA VAL A 105 19.30 -38.40 -8.20
C VAL A 105 18.63 -39.50 -9.01
N ASP A 106 18.37 -40.66 -8.39
CA ASP A 106 17.66 -41.80 -9.00
C ASP A 106 16.13 -41.70 -8.79
N GLY A 107 15.64 -40.60 -8.20
CA GLY A 107 14.22 -40.33 -7.95
C GLY A 107 13.66 -41.00 -6.69
N GLY A 108 14.49 -41.63 -5.86
CA GLY A 108 14.07 -42.19 -4.55
C GLY A 108 13.76 -41.06 -3.57
N GLU A 109 12.71 -41.25 -2.79
CA GLU A 109 12.30 -40.31 -1.75
C GLU A 109 12.45 -40.95 -0.35
N SER A 110 13.00 -40.19 0.59
CA SER A 110 13.20 -40.63 1.97
C SER A 110 11.87 -40.71 2.74
N ASP A 111 11.91 -41.29 3.92
CA ASP A 111 10.87 -41.04 4.92
C ASP A 111 10.76 -39.56 5.27
N ALA A 112 9.63 -39.15 5.86
CA ALA A 112 9.38 -37.78 6.31
C ALA A 112 10.29 -37.40 7.50
N SER A 113 10.68 -36.13 7.54
CA SER A 113 11.28 -35.52 8.74
C SER A 113 10.30 -35.53 9.92
N ASN A 114 10.73 -35.01 11.09
CA ASN A 114 9.75 -34.56 12.08
C ASN A 114 8.79 -33.57 11.44
N SER A 115 7.50 -33.63 11.79
CA SER A 115 6.55 -32.60 11.40
C SER A 115 6.59 -31.42 12.38
N ILE A 116 6.26 -30.24 11.88
CA ILE A 116 6.06 -29.04 12.69
C ILE A 116 4.64 -28.52 12.48
N VAL A 117 4.02 -28.06 13.55
CA VAL A 117 2.71 -27.41 13.52
C VAL A 117 2.93 -25.91 13.65
N VAL A 118 2.41 -25.16 12.66
CA VAL A 118 2.35 -23.70 12.72
C VAL A 118 1.04 -23.33 13.39
N ASP A 119 1.09 -22.49 14.42
CA ASP A 119 -0.09 -22.10 15.20
C ASP A 119 -1.12 -21.38 14.29
N GLU A 120 -2.36 -21.88 14.26
CA GLU A 120 -3.43 -21.27 13.45
C GLU A 120 -3.77 -19.83 13.86
N ARG A 121 -3.50 -19.43 15.10
CA ARG A 121 -3.67 -18.05 15.58
C ARG A 121 -2.79 -17.06 14.85
N LEU A 122 -1.76 -17.53 14.15
CA LEU A 122 -0.86 -16.70 13.35
C LEU A 122 -1.48 -16.21 12.04
N ARG A 123 -2.63 -16.72 11.68
CA ARG A 123 -3.35 -16.36 10.44
C ARG A 123 -4.27 -15.18 10.65
N LEU A 124 -3.74 -14.08 11.11
CA LEU A 124 -4.54 -12.86 11.21
C LEU A 124 -5.05 -12.42 9.84
N ALA A 125 -6.32 -12.03 9.78
CA ALA A 125 -6.89 -11.47 8.60
C ALA A 125 -6.24 -10.11 8.30
N ARG A 126 -5.83 -9.88 7.04
CA ARG A 126 -5.37 -8.55 6.63
C ARG A 126 -6.52 -7.54 6.69
N PRO A 127 -6.25 -6.24 6.84
CA PRO A 127 -7.25 -5.22 6.59
C PRO A 127 -7.81 -5.36 5.17
N SER A 128 -9.14 -5.43 5.02
CA SER A 128 -9.82 -5.67 3.73
C SER A 128 -9.99 -4.40 2.91
N TRP A 129 -9.92 -3.24 3.56
CA TRP A 129 -9.90 -1.92 2.93
C TRP A 129 -8.97 -0.99 3.71
N LEU A 130 -8.45 0.01 3.02
CA LEU A 130 -7.66 1.13 3.55
C LEU A 130 -8.13 2.40 2.87
N THR A 131 -8.42 3.41 3.65
CA THR A 131 -8.86 4.74 3.20
C THR A 131 -8.00 5.81 3.81
N SER A 132 -8.01 6.99 3.21
CA SER A 132 -7.19 8.11 3.64
C SER A 132 -7.92 9.44 3.54
N ILE A 133 -7.48 10.40 4.35
CA ILE A 133 -7.89 11.81 4.30
C ILE A 133 -6.62 12.65 4.30
N SER A 134 -6.43 13.45 3.25
CA SER A 134 -5.31 14.40 3.16
C SER A 134 -5.49 15.55 4.13
N LEU A 135 -4.44 15.90 4.84
CA LEU A 135 -4.36 17.01 5.79
C LEU A 135 -3.08 17.82 5.54
N ASN A 136 -2.95 18.96 6.22
CA ASN A 136 -1.75 19.79 6.14
C ASN A 136 -0.56 19.10 6.81
N GLY A 137 0.40 18.63 6.00
CA GLY A 137 1.58 17.91 6.47
C GLY A 137 1.29 16.54 7.09
N ALA A 138 0.11 15.97 6.81
CA ALA A 138 -0.30 14.70 7.38
C ALA A 138 -1.33 13.99 6.49
N ILE A 139 -1.47 12.66 6.70
CA ILE A 139 -2.55 11.86 6.13
C ILE A 139 -3.16 11.02 7.25
N HIS A 140 -4.47 11.13 7.42
CA HIS A 140 -5.23 10.26 8.32
C HIS A 140 -5.65 9.01 7.55
N LEU A 141 -5.36 7.85 8.13
CA LEU A 141 -5.66 6.53 7.58
C LEU A 141 -6.70 5.83 8.45
N ASP A 142 -7.66 5.16 7.82
CA ASP A 142 -8.63 4.27 8.44
C ASP A 142 -8.68 2.96 7.68
N TRP A 143 -8.89 1.84 8.38
CA TRP A 143 -8.97 0.50 7.78
C TRP A 143 -9.94 -0.42 8.50
N SER A 144 -10.21 -1.57 7.89
CA SER A 144 -11.06 -2.59 8.51
C SER A 144 -10.32 -3.30 9.64
N ASP A 145 -10.98 -3.43 10.77
CA ASP A 145 -10.47 -4.07 11.99
C ASP A 145 -10.63 -5.60 12.00
N ASN A 146 -10.46 -6.23 10.83
CA ASN A 146 -10.73 -7.65 10.62
C ASN A 146 -9.90 -8.56 11.53
N ALA A 147 -8.61 -8.22 11.74
CA ALA A 147 -7.69 -9.01 12.53
C ALA A 147 -8.14 -9.10 13.99
N TYR A 148 -8.40 -7.96 14.59
CA TYR A 148 -8.86 -7.89 15.99
C TYR A 148 -10.25 -8.51 16.16
N GLN A 149 -11.18 -8.27 15.23
CA GLN A 149 -12.54 -8.79 15.30
C GLN A 149 -12.58 -10.32 15.19
N ALA A 150 -11.71 -10.93 14.35
CA ALA A 150 -11.64 -12.36 14.18
C ALA A 150 -10.89 -13.06 15.33
N GLU A 151 -9.77 -12.49 15.77
CA GLU A 151 -8.84 -13.11 16.72
C GLU A 151 -8.33 -12.10 17.76
N PRO A 152 -9.22 -11.58 18.65
CA PRO A 152 -8.84 -10.54 19.62
C PRO A 152 -7.75 -10.97 20.58
N ASN A 153 -7.64 -12.26 20.90
CA ASN A 153 -6.61 -12.80 21.79
C ASN A 153 -5.29 -13.11 21.07
N GLY A 154 -5.30 -13.15 19.75
CA GLY A 154 -4.12 -13.39 18.91
C GLY A 154 -3.56 -12.10 18.28
N PHE A 155 -4.34 -11.02 18.30
CA PHE A 155 -3.95 -9.73 17.76
C PHE A 155 -3.10 -8.95 18.79
N ASP A 156 -2.04 -8.29 18.30
CA ASP A 156 -1.18 -7.39 19.09
C ASP A 156 -1.34 -5.93 18.64
N PHE A 157 -0.97 -5.61 17.38
CA PHE A 157 -1.06 -4.25 16.82
C PHE A 157 -1.08 -4.27 15.30
N TYR A 158 -1.29 -3.10 14.71
CA TYR A 158 -1.11 -2.83 13.28
C TYR A 158 0.22 -2.14 13.02
N ARG A 159 0.85 -2.46 11.88
CA ARG A 159 1.95 -1.71 11.27
C ARG A 159 1.44 -0.89 10.10
N VAL A 160 1.89 0.35 10.03
CA VAL A 160 1.58 1.27 8.92
C VAL A 160 2.87 1.53 8.17
N TYR A 161 2.82 1.31 6.86
CA TYR A 161 3.95 1.51 5.96
C TYR A 161 3.65 2.59 4.94
N SER A 162 4.69 3.29 4.48
CA SER A 162 4.61 4.20 3.33
C SER A 162 5.77 4.02 2.36
N THR A 163 5.53 4.46 1.14
CA THR A 163 6.55 4.65 0.09
C THR A 163 6.14 5.81 -0.81
N ALA A 164 7.04 6.25 -1.69
CA ALA A 164 6.68 7.24 -2.71
C ALA A 164 5.65 6.67 -3.70
N TYR A 165 4.78 7.54 -4.21
CA TYR A 165 3.86 7.23 -5.30
C TYR A 165 4.23 8.04 -6.53
N ASP A 166 4.27 7.39 -7.68
CA ASP A 166 4.50 8.04 -8.97
C ASP A 166 3.16 8.23 -9.69
N LEU A 167 2.74 9.50 -9.82
CA LEU A 167 1.48 9.87 -10.46
C LEU A 167 1.46 9.58 -11.97
N ASP A 168 2.61 9.63 -12.65
CA ASP A 168 2.68 9.42 -14.10
C ASP A 168 2.49 7.95 -14.46
N SER A 169 3.13 7.06 -13.70
CA SER A 169 3.02 5.61 -13.89
C SER A 169 1.86 4.98 -13.10
N ASN A 170 1.28 5.68 -12.14
CA ASN A 170 0.29 5.19 -11.17
C ASN A 170 0.81 3.98 -10.36
N LEU A 171 2.08 4.03 -9.95
CA LEU A 171 2.73 2.95 -9.22
C LEU A 171 3.28 3.41 -7.88
N CYS A 172 3.18 2.53 -6.89
CA CYS A 172 3.90 2.69 -5.63
C CYS A 172 5.37 2.31 -5.82
N GLY A 173 6.26 3.02 -5.15
CA GLY A 173 7.67 2.68 -5.08
C GLY A 173 7.92 1.35 -4.35
N THR A 174 9.15 0.85 -4.43
CA THR A 174 9.56 -0.42 -3.80
C THR A 174 10.25 -0.23 -2.46
N GLY A 175 10.66 1.00 -2.12
CA GLY A 175 11.35 1.34 -0.87
C GLY A 175 10.36 1.68 0.25
N TRP A 176 9.69 0.67 0.82
CA TRP A 176 8.75 0.85 1.92
C TRP A 176 9.45 1.14 3.25
N SER A 177 8.90 2.07 4.01
CA SER A 177 9.33 2.43 5.37
C SER A 177 8.19 2.27 6.36
N LEU A 178 8.53 1.90 7.59
CA LEU A 178 7.56 1.83 8.68
C LEU A 178 7.29 3.26 9.18
N GLU A 179 6.04 3.72 9.08
CA GLU A 179 5.58 5.00 9.64
C GLU A 179 5.31 4.90 11.14
N GLY A 180 4.79 3.77 11.58
CA GLY A 180 4.48 3.54 12.98
C GLY A 180 3.63 2.30 13.22
N THR A 181 3.24 2.15 14.48
CA THR A 181 2.37 1.07 14.96
C THR A 181 1.21 1.62 15.77
N THR A 182 0.08 0.91 15.77
CA THR A 182 -1.10 1.30 16.54
C THR A 182 -1.98 0.07 16.84
N VAL A 183 -2.69 0.11 17.96
CA VAL A 183 -3.74 -0.88 18.27
C VAL A 183 -5.12 -0.46 17.74
N SER A 184 -5.24 0.78 17.28
CA SER A 184 -6.47 1.31 16.66
C SER A 184 -6.54 0.91 15.20
N SER A 185 -7.75 0.88 14.64
CA SER A 185 -7.99 0.75 13.20
C SER A 185 -7.84 2.08 12.44
N SER A 186 -7.15 3.04 13.03
CA SER A 186 -6.82 4.33 12.43
C SER A 186 -5.42 4.79 12.82
N PHE A 187 -4.81 5.64 11.97
CA PHE A 187 -3.46 6.19 12.20
C PHE A 187 -3.32 7.56 11.54
N LEU A 188 -2.63 8.48 12.20
CA LEU A 188 -2.24 9.76 11.63
C LEU A 188 -0.76 9.72 11.24
N ALA A 189 -0.48 9.58 9.96
CA ALA A 189 0.87 9.77 9.41
C ALA A 189 1.15 11.27 9.36
N GLY A 190 2.04 11.76 10.23
CA GLY A 190 2.39 13.17 10.38
C GLY A 190 3.79 13.50 9.85
N ASN A 191 4.15 14.80 9.91
CA ASN A 191 5.45 15.31 9.43
C ASN A 191 5.73 15.04 7.95
N LEU A 192 4.67 14.93 7.14
CA LEU A 192 4.76 14.71 5.70
C LEU A 192 4.95 16.05 4.96
N SER A 193 5.58 16.00 3.79
CA SER A 193 5.71 17.16 2.93
C SER A 193 4.47 17.34 2.05
N ASN A 194 3.83 18.50 2.13
CA ASN A 194 2.71 18.83 1.25
C ASN A 194 3.13 18.73 -0.24
N GLY A 195 2.25 18.22 -1.08
CA GLY A 195 2.49 18.03 -2.51
C GLY A 195 3.40 16.85 -2.86
N ARG A 196 3.74 16.00 -1.90
CA ARG A 196 4.51 14.77 -2.16
C ARG A 196 3.60 13.55 -2.09
N PRO A 197 3.30 12.92 -3.24
CA PRO A 197 2.45 11.74 -3.29
C PRO A 197 3.08 10.55 -2.58
N LEU A 198 2.30 9.83 -1.80
CA LEU A 198 2.70 8.66 -1.04
C LEU A 198 1.74 7.49 -1.26
N CYS A 199 2.25 6.28 -1.15
CA CYS A 199 1.47 5.05 -1.00
C CYS A 199 1.53 4.60 0.45
N PHE A 200 0.44 4.00 0.91
CA PHE A 200 0.31 3.41 2.24
C PHE A 200 -0.17 1.97 2.16
N ALA A 201 0.26 1.19 3.14
CA ALA A 201 -0.21 -0.16 3.39
C ALA A 201 -0.26 -0.42 4.90
N VAL A 202 -1.14 -1.30 5.32
CA VAL A 202 -1.31 -1.68 6.72
C VAL A 202 -1.35 -3.19 6.85
N SER A 203 -0.64 -3.73 7.84
CA SER A 203 -0.70 -5.13 8.23
C SER A 203 -1.05 -5.28 9.69
N ALA A 204 -1.58 -6.44 10.06
CA ALA A 204 -1.82 -6.82 11.46
C ALA A 204 -0.68 -7.71 11.96
N ILE A 205 -0.29 -7.54 13.21
CA ILE A 205 0.76 -8.31 13.88
C ILE A 205 0.12 -9.14 15.00
N SER A 206 0.46 -10.43 15.06
CA SER A 206 0.04 -11.30 16.16
C SER A 206 0.94 -11.15 17.38
N ILE A 207 0.44 -11.62 18.55
CA ILE A 207 1.20 -11.66 19.81
C ILE A 207 2.47 -12.53 19.69
N GLU A 208 2.54 -13.45 18.73
CA GLU A 208 3.71 -14.26 18.43
C GLU A 208 4.67 -13.57 17.44
N GLY A 209 4.31 -12.38 16.92
CA GLY A 209 5.12 -11.59 16.01
C GLY A 209 4.91 -11.87 14.52
N TYR A 210 3.91 -12.68 14.15
CA TYR A 210 3.57 -12.91 12.74
C TYR A 210 2.84 -11.71 12.14
N GLU A 211 3.15 -11.43 10.90
CA GLU A 211 2.54 -10.34 10.15
C GLU A 211 1.55 -10.88 9.12
N SER A 212 0.34 -10.31 9.11
CA SER A 212 -0.67 -10.60 8.09
C SER A 212 -0.20 -10.14 6.71
N LEU A 213 -0.89 -10.57 5.66
CA LEU A 213 -0.82 -9.89 4.37
C LEU A 213 -1.17 -8.40 4.55
N TRP A 214 -0.68 -7.57 3.65
CA TRP A 214 -0.97 -6.15 3.67
C TRP A 214 -2.38 -5.86 3.15
N SER A 215 -2.95 -4.74 3.60
CA SER A 215 -4.17 -4.16 3.07
C SER A 215 -4.05 -3.92 1.55
N PRO A 216 -5.15 -3.64 0.84
CA PRO A 216 -5.06 -2.97 -0.45
C PRO A 216 -4.21 -1.70 -0.30
N LEU A 217 -3.38 -1.40 -1.32
CA LEU A 217 -2.55 -0.20 -1.32
C LEU A 217 -3.44 1.04 -1.47
N ARG A 218 -3.02 2.12 -0.80
CA ARG A 218 -3.71 3.40 -0.84
C ARG A 218 -2.72 4.51 -1.12
N ASN A 219 -2.91 5.26 -2.21
CA ASN A 219 -2.17 6.48 -2.46
C ASN A 219 -2.93 7.71 -1.98
N ASP A 220 -2.20 8.72 -1.51
CA ASP A 220 -2.72 10.03 -1.15
C ASP A 220 -1.59 11.06 -1.08
N THR A 221 -1.95 12.36 -1.18
CA THR A 221 -0.99 13.46 -1.18
C THR A 221 -1.35 14.46 -0.09
N PRO A 222 -0.46 14.70 0.90
CA PRO A 222 -0.68 15.75 1.91
C PRO A 222 -0.77 17.11 1.25
N ARG A 223 -1.62 17.98 1.77
CA ARG A 223 -1.85 19.31 1.21
C ARG A 223 -2.23 20.33 2.26
N PRO A 224 -1.86 21.62 2.09
CA PRO A 224 -2.26 22.67 3.02
C PRO A 224 -3.76 22.93 2.99
N ASP A 225 -4.32 23.26 4.14
CA ASP A 225 -5.71 23.71 4.31
C ASP A 225 -5.84 24.78 5.40
N GLY A 226 -7.01 25.41 5.43
CA GLY A 226 -7.38 26.35 6.47
C GLY A 226 -8.89 26.44 6.62
N LEU A 227 -9.33 26.71 7.83
CA LEU A 227 -10.74 26.76 8.20
C LEU A 227 -11.19 28.14 8.61
N ASN A 228 -12.47 28.44 8.40
CA ASN A 228 -13.16 29.63 8.87
C ASN A 228 -12.53 30.97 8.41
N VAL A 229 -12.05 31.01 7.18
CA VAL A 229 -11.52 32.24 6.61
C VAL A 229 -12.65 33.19 6.23
N LEU A 230 -12.61 34.40 6.79
CA LEU A 230 -13.59 35.46 6.52
C LEU A 230 -13.20 36.25 5.27
N LEU A 231 -14.07 36.28 4.28
CA LEU A 231 -13.97 37.14 3.11
C LEU A 231 -15.14 38.14 3.10
N LYS A 232 -14.85 39.40 2.92
CA LYS A 232 -15.86 40.47 2.82
C LYS A 232 -16.36 40.62 1.39
N ALA A 233 -17.57 41.12 1.23
CA ALA A 233 -18.02 41.57 -0.06
C ALA A 233 -17.21 42.78 -0.53
N LEU A 234 -16.97 42.90 -1.85
CA LEU A 234 -16.14 43.92 -2.47
C LEU A 234 -16.56 45.35 -2.10
N ASP A 235 -17.84 45.59 -1.97
CA ASP A 235 -18.44 46.88 -1.60
C ASP A 235 -18.48 47.11 -0.07
N ALA A 236 -18.24 46.12 0.74
CA ALA A 236 -18.19 46.22 2.20
C ALA A 236 -16.77 46.50 2.71
N ASP A 237 -15.79 45.75 2.22
CA ASP A 237 -14.36 45.92 2.53
C ASP A 237 -13.51 45.33 1.40
N ILE A 238 -13.10 46.18 0.47
CA ILE A 238 -12.28 45.81 -0.67
C ILE A 238 -10.97 45.15 -0.27
N SER A 239 -10.39 45.51 0.88
CA SER A 239 -9.09 44.98 1.34
C SER A 239 -9.14 43.50 1.76
N LYS A 240 -10.34 42.97 2.01
CA LYS A 240 -10.62 41.59 2.45
C LYS A 240 -11.53 40.82 1.50
N ALA A 241 -11.72 41.33 0.28
CA ALA A 241 -12.64 40.73 -0.66
C ALA A 241 -12.00 39.72 -1.61
N GLY A 242 -10.68 39.69 -1.69
CA GLY A 242 -9.93 38.76 -2.54
C GLY A 242 -9.32 37.61 -1.77
N PHE A 243 -9.09 36.49 -2.47
CA PHE A 243 -8.42 35.32 -1.94
C PHE A 243 -7.43 34.75 -2.94
N ARG A 244 -6.29 34.31 -2.43
CA ARG A 244 -5.27 33.60 -3.19
C ARG A 244 -4.85 32.34 -2.48
N PHE A 245 -4.88 31.20 -3.17
CA PHE A 245 -4.49 29.91 -2.61
C PHE A 245 -2.99 29.86 -2.32
N PHE A 246 -2.18 30.29 -3.29
CA PHE A 246 -0.73 30.27 -3.18
C PHE A 246 -0.09 31.48 -3.88
N LEU A 247 0.88 32.10 -3.23
CA LEU A 247 1.74 33.16 -3.77
C LEU A 247 3.19 32.81 -3.50
N ASP A 248 3.89 32.34 -4.52
CA ASP A 248 5.35 32.18 -4.48
C ASP A 248 6.03 33.54 -4.42
N ALA A 249 6.19 34.06 -3.20
CA ALA A 249 6.70 35.42 -2.98
C ALA A 249 8.23 35.49 -3.09
N ASN A 250 8.93 34.40 -2.83
CA ASN A 250 10.38 34.30 -2.82
C ASN A 250 10.93 33.58 -4.07
N ASN A 251 10.04 33.08 -4.93
CA ASN A 251 10.36 32.37 -6.17
C ASN A 251 11.22 31.11 -5.96
N ASP A 252 10.98 30.39 -4.85
CA ASP A 252 11.63 29.10 -4.56
C ASP A 252 10.80 27.91 -5.01
N HIS A 253 9.58 28.15 -5.51
CA HIS A 253 8.59 27.15 -5.92
C HIS A 253 8.11 26.22 -4.80
N LEU A 254 8.32 26.59 -3.54
CA LEU A 254 7.88 25.88 -2.37
C LEU A 254 6.74 26.64 -1.68
N ALA A 255 5.73 25.91 -1.23
CA ALA A 255 4.58 26.50 -0.56
C ALA A 255 4.88 26.72 0.94
N GLY A 256 5.42 27.88 1.27
CA GLY A 256 5.65 28.30 2.64
C GLY A 256 4.37 28.72 3.38
N PRO A 257 4.33 28.64 4.72
CA PRO A 257 3.12 28.96 5.50
C PRO A 257 2.58 30.37 5.32
N LEU A 258 3.44 31.34 4.97
CA LEU A 258 3.07 32.75 4.74
C LEU A 258 2.64 33.03 3.30
N GLU A 259 2.65 32.04 2.43
CA GLU A 259 2.35 32.11 1.00
C GLU A 259 1.03 31.46 0.63
N LEU A 260 0.36 30.84 1.63
CA LEU A 260 -0.83 30.02 1.44
C LEU A 260 -2.07 30.66 2.06
N GLY A 261 -3.22 30.56 1.37
CA GLY A 261 -4.52 30.99 1.91
C GLY A 261 -4.63 32.47 2.20
N LEU A 262 -4.08 33.31 1.32
CA LEU A 262 -3.95 34.75 1.55
C LEU A 262 -5.26 35.49 1.27
N VAL A 263 -5.71 36.28 2.25
CA VAL A 263 -6.79 37.25 2.08
C VAL A 263 -6.19 38.59 1.62
N GLY A 264 -6.73 39.19 0.58
CA GLY A 264 -6.22 40.41 -0.02
C GLY A 264 -7.28 41.25 -0.65
N SER A 265 -6.83 42.33 -1.36
CA SER A 265 -7.75 43.28 -2.03
C SER A 265 -8.51 42.64 -3.18
N GLY A 266 -9.83 42.66 -3.14
CA GLY A 266 -10.71 42.20 -4.24
C GLY A 266 -10.55 42.98 -5.56
N GLY A 267 -9.82 44.10 -5.57
CA GLY A 267 -9.43 44.82 -6.78
C GLY A 267 -8.15 44.27 -7.43
N SER A 268 -7.40 43.39 -6.76
CA SER A 268 -6.11 42.89 -7.28
C SER A 268 -6.33 41.69 -8.21
N ALA A 269 -5.89 41.81 -9.46
CA ALA A 269 -5.88 40.73 -10.43
C ALA A 269 -4.87 39.60 -10.06
N ALA A 270 -4.08 39.76 -9.01
CA ALA A 270 -3.19 38.76 -8.49
C ALA A 270 -3.92 37.68 -7.65
N ASN A 271 -5.12 37.99 -7.14
CA ASN A 271 -5.91 37.02 -6.41
C ASN A 271 -6.58 35.99 -7.32
N ASP A 272 -6.77 34.77 -6.85
CA ASP A 272 -7.41 33.73 -7.64
C ASP A 272 -8.90 34.03 -7.83
N PHE A 273 -9.56 34.50 -6.75
CA PHE A 273 -10.95 34.94 -6.84
C PHE A 273 -11.26 36.09 -5.87
N ARG A 274 -12.43 36.70 -6.06
CA ARG A 274 -13.00 37.69 -5.13
C ARG A 274 -14.41 37.32 -4.75
N VAL A 275 -14.87 37.92 -3.65
CA VAL A 275 -16.26 37.89 -3.19
C VAL A 275 -16.91 39.22 -3.50
N TYR A 276 -18.06 39.20 -4.16
CA TYR A 276 -18.91 40.37 -4.33
C TYR A 276 -20.39 40.01 -4.12
N ARG A 277 -21.21 41.01 -3.86
CA ARG A 277 -22.63 40.83 -3.69
C ARG A 277 -23.45 41.56 -4.74
N THR A 278 -24.65 41.03 -5.01
CA THR A 278 -25.68 41.63 -5.82
C THR A 278 -27.02 41.47 -5.10
N ALA A 279 -28.09 41.94 -5.72
CA ALA A 279 -29.46 41.63 -5.24
C ALA A 279 -29.75 40.12 -5.23
N GLY A 280 -29.00 39.29 -6.02
CA GLY A 280 -29.15 37.84 -6.09
C GLY A 280 -28.34 37.08 -5.03
N GLY A 281 -27.58 37.75 -4.18
CA GLY A 281 -26.74 37.13 -3.12
C GLY A 281 -25.24 37.37 -3.28
N MET A 282 -24.45 36.52 -2.64
CA MET A 282 -22.99 36.55 -2.69
C MET A 282 -22.47 35.69 -3.83
N PHE A 283 -21.38 36.12 -4.45
CA PHE A 283 -20.75 35.45 -5.60
C PHE A 283 -19.25 35.35 -5.45
N LEU A 284 -18.70 34.25 -5.97
CA LEU A 284 -17.27 33.98 -6.12
C LEU A 284 -16.91 34.21 -7.58
N GLU A 285 -16.03 35.17 -7.84
CA GLU A 285 -15.61 35.54 -9.20
C GLU A 285 -14.13 35.26 -9.40
N PRO A 286 -13.72 34.39 -10.35
CA PRO A 286 -12.34 34.20 -10.73
C PRO A 286 -11.72 35.54 -11.25
N LEU A 287 -10.56 35.95 -10.75
CA LEU A 287 -9.89 37.17 -11.12
C LEU A 287 -8.65 36.95 -11.97
N ARG A 288 -7.71 36.14 -11.44
CA ARG A 288 -6.41 35.94 -12.09
C ARG A 288 -6.60 35.26 -13.45
N ALA A 289 -5.77 35.69 -14.42
CA ALA A 289 -5.73 35.04 -15.71
C ALA A 289 -5.42 33.55 -15.54
N GLY A 290 -6.17 32.68 -16.24
CA GLY A 290 -6.01 31.26 -16.09
C GLY A 290 -6.76 30.60 -14.91
N THR A 291 -7.40 31.40 -14.04
CA THR A 291 -8.24 30.86 -12.97
C THR A 291 -9.66 30.64 -13.46
N THR A 292 -10.21 29.48 -13.20
CA THR A 292 -11.58 29.07 -13.46
C THR A 292 -12.19 28.41 -12.23
N VAL A 293 -13.50 28.30 -12.13
CA VAL A 293 -14.22 27.74 -10.99
C VAL A 293 -15.35 26.84 -11.45
N GLN A 294 -15.67 25.83 -10.65
CA GLN A 294 -16.95 25.11 -10.76
C GLN A 294 -17.51 24.74 -9.39
N VAL A 295 -18.83 24.59 -9.33
CA VAL A 295 -19.52 24.03 -8.16
C VAL A 295 -19.22 22.53 -8.09
N TYR A 296 -18.79 22.04 -6.94
CA TYR A 296 -18.49 20.63 -6.72
C TYR A 296 -19.76 19.85 -6.36
N GLY A 297 -20.29 19.12 -7.32
CA GLY A 297 -21.53 18.39 -7.15
C GLY A 297 -22.79 19.29 -7.07
N THR A 298 -23.90 18.73 -6.65
CA THR A 298 -25.19 19.42 -6.55
C THR A 298 -25.75 19.47 -5.12
N LEU A 299 -25.08 18.79 -4.19
CA LEU A 299 -25.48 18.68 -2.78
C LEU A 299 -24.45 19.37 -1.88
N PRO A 300 -24.90 19.85 -0.71
CA PRO A 300 -23.99 20.36 0.30
C PRO A 300 -22.95 19.30 0.71
N VAL A 301 -21.70 19.74 0.89
CA VAL A 301 -20.62 18.94 1.43
C VAL A 301 -20.51 19.18 2.95
N THR A 302 -20.38 18.12 3.72
CA THR A 302 -20.35 18.20 5.19
C THR A 302 -19.06 18.84 5.70
N SER A 303 -17.97 18.62 4.98
CA SER A 303 -16.66 19.19 5.29
C SER A 303 -15.85 19.34 3.99
N LEU A 304 -14.71 20.03 4.09
CA LEU A 304 -13.75 20.11 2.99
C LEU A 304 -13.24 18.72 2.55
N THR A 305 -13.19 17.76 3.47
CA THR A 305 -12.79 16.37 3.20
C THR A 305 -13.72 15.61 2.27
N SER A 306 -14.91 16.15 1.97
CA SER A 306 -15.84 15.58 0.98
C SER A 306 -15.51 15.98 -0.47
N ILE A 307 -14.52 16.87 -0.67
CA ILE A 307 -14.06 17.29 -2.01
C ILE A 307 -12.77 16.52 -2.29
N ASP A 308 -12.88 15.36 -2.94
CA ASP A 308 -11.73 14.43 -3.08
C ASP A 308 -10.85 14.72 -4.30
N ILE A 309 -11.40 14.73 -5.49
CA ILE A 309 -10.65 14.90 -6.74
C ILE A 309 -11.23 16.07 -7.53
N ALA A 310 -10.35 16.91 -8.06
CA ALA A 310 -10.75 17.98 -8.96
C ALA A 310 -11.39 17.40 -10.22
N PRO A 311 -12.59 17.87 -10.61
CA PRO A 311 -13.25 17.42 -11.82
C PRO A 311 -12.41 17.72 -13.07
N VAL A 312 -12.50 16.86 -14.08
CA VAL A 312 -11.73 16.99 -15.33
C VAL A 312 -12.29 18.08 -16.27
N ALA A 313 -13.53 18.53 -16.09
CA ALA A 313 -14.21 19.49 -16.96
C ALA A 313 -15.35 20.21 -16.23
N GLY A 314 -15.92 21.24 -16.87
CA GLY A 314 -17.07 21.97 -16.30
C GLY A 314 -16.68 23.31 -15.67
N TYR A 315 -15.45 23.69 -15.76
CA TYR A 315 -14.94 24.96 -15.22
C TYR A 315 -15.40 26.19 -16.03
N THR A 316 -15.67 27.28 -15.35
CA THR A 316 -16.07 28.56 -15.95
C THR A 316 -15.25 29.73 -15.38
N ARG A 317 -15.10 30.79 -16.17
CA ARG A 317 -14.63 32.09 -15.70
C ARG A 317 -15.73 32.99 -15.16
N ASN A 318 -16.99 32.59 -15.37
CA ASN A 318 -18.10 33.35 -14.84
C ASN A 318 -18.19 33.19 -13.32
N ALA A 319 -18.67 34.23 -12.66
CA ALA A 319 -18.93 34.17 -11.24
C ALA A 319 -19.98 33.09 -10.92
N VAL A 320 -19.78 32.37 -9.82
CA VAL A 320 -20.71 31.39 -9.28
C VAL A 320 -21.29 31.89 -7.96
N LYS A 321 -22.55 31.57 -7.69
CA LYS A 321 -23.19 31.96 -6.44
C LYS A 321 -22.59 31.22 -5.27
N ALA A 322 -22.22 31.93 -4.20
CA ALA A 322 -21.76 31.36 -2.95
C ALA A 322 -22.95 30.92 -2.10
N GLU A 323 -23.14 29.63 -1.93
CA GLU A 323 -24.24 29.07 -1.14
C GLU A 323 -23.68 28.26 0.06
N PRO A 324 -24.28 28.44 1.26
CA PRO A 324 -23.82 27.73 2.44
C PRO A 324 -23.83 26.21 2.26
N GLY A 325 -22.75 25.55 2.66
CA GLY A 325 -22.60 24.12 2.56
C GLY A 325 -22.07 23.61 1.22
N LEU A 326 -22.10 24.41 0.13
CA LEU A 326 -21.57 23.98 -1.16
C LEU A 326 -20.05 24.02 -1.21
N GLY A 327 -19.49 23.07 -1.95
CA GLY A 327 -18.09 23.02 -2.35
C GLY A 327 -17.85 23.65 -3.71
N TYR A 328 -16.68 24.20 -3.91
CA TYR A 328 -16.23 24.81 -5.17
C TYR A 328 -14.79 24.39 -5.43
N VAL A 329 -14.49 24.05 -6.67
CA VAL A 329 -13.11 23.73 -7.10
C VAL A 329 -12.65 24.79 -8.08
N PHE A 330 -11.46 25.31 -7.80
CA PHE A 330 -10.76 26.26 -8.66
C PHE A 330 -9.64 25.51 -9.39
N GLN A 331 -9.57 25.76 -10.70
CA GLN A 331 -8.46 25.31 -11.54
C GLN A 331 -7.67 26.55 -11.96
N MET A 332 -6.38 26.56 -11.68
CA MET A 332 -5.46 27.64 -11.99
C MET A 332 -4.37 27.14 -12.95
N THR A 333 -4.13 27.87 -14.03
CA THR A 333 -3.03 27.60 -14.96
C THR A 333 -1.87 28.51 -14.63
N GLU A 334 -0.68 27.95 -14.44
CA GLU A 334 0.56 28.67 -14.20
C GLU A 334 1.44 28.73 -15.46
N SER A 335 2.55 29.44 -15.36
CA SER A 335 3.48 29.65 -16.50
C SER A 335 4.20 28.38 -16.95
N ASP A 336 4.23 27.32 -16.11
CA ASP A 336 4.80 26.02 -16.39
C ASP A 336 3.88 25.11 -17.23
N GLY A 337 2.63 25.54 -17.47
CA GLY A 337 1.64 24.82 -18.26
C GLY A 337 0.87 23.75 -17.47
N PHE A 338 1.20 23.53 -16.21
CA PHE A 338 0.46 22.61 -15.35
C PHE A 338 -0.73 23.30 -14.68
N TYR A 339 -1.79 22.53 -14.47
CA TYR A 339 -2.89 22.97 -13.64
C TYR A 339 -2.53 22.86 -12.15
N ARG A 340 -3.08 23.78 -11.37
CA ARG A 340 -3.13 23.75 -9.92
C ARG A 340 -4.58 23.70 -9.50
N TYR A 341 -4.87 23.07 -8.38
CA TYR A 341 -6.23 22.91 -7.90
C TYR A 341 -6.37 23.42 -6.47
N GLY A 342 -7.39 24.26 -6.26
CA GLY A 342 -7.81 24.70 -4.95
C GLY A 342 -9.27 24.35 -4.73
N ALA A 343 -9.63 24.00 -3.51
CA ALA A 343 -11.01 23.77 -3.12
C ALA A 343 -11.44 24.75 -2.04
N ILE A 344 -12.69 25.17 -2.06
CA ILE A 344 -13.31 25.83 -0.92
C ILE A 344 -14.64 25.18 -0.59
N ARG A 345 -15.00 25.22 0.68
CA ARG A 345 -16.36 24.99 1.16
C ARG A 345 -16.88 26.29 1.77
N VAL A 346 -18.04 26.74 1.33
CA VAL A 346 -18.69 27.89 1.95
C VAL A 346 -19.34 27.44 3.25
N ALA A 347 -18.74 27.78 4.38
CA ALA A 347 -19.24 27.42 5.70
C ALA A 347 -20.45 28.28 6.11
N ALA A 348 -20.40 29.58 5.78
CA ALA A 348 -21.52 30.50 6.06
C ALA A 348 -21.56 31.67 5.05
N VAL A 349 -22.74 32.23 4.84
CA VAL A 349 -22.97 33.44 4.06
C VAL A 349 -23.73 34.44 4.93
N GLY A 350 -23.12 35.60 5.14
CA GLY A 350 -23.75 36.73 5.82
C GLY A 350 -24.24 37.79 4.83
N THR A 351 -24.65 38.95 5.36
CA THR A 351 -25.15 40.06 4.53
C THR A 351 -24.03 40.74 3.71
N ASP A 352 -22.80 40.74 4.20
CA ASP A 352 -21.63 41.42 3.61
C ASP A 352 -20.35 40.59 3.65
N TYR A 353 -20.46 39.26 3.92
CA TYR A 353 -19.31 38.35 4.01
C TYR A 353 -19.68 36.92 3.64
N VAL A 354 -18.65 36.14 3.36
CA VAL A 354 -18.69 34.67 3.38
C VAL A 354 -17.59 34.14 4.30
N ILE A 355 -17.85 33.00 4.93
CA ILE A 355 -16.84 32.23 5.66
C ILE A 355 -16.55 30.97 4.83
N VAL A 356 -15.28 30.72 4.54
CA VAL A 356 -14.86 29.58 3.73
C VAL A 356 -13.82 28.75 4.47
N ASP A 357 -13.92 27.43 4.29
CA ASP A 357 -12.80 26.51 4.47
C ASP A 357 -12.10 26.35 3.13
N TRP A 358 -10.80 26.18 3.10
CA TRP A 358 -10.06 26.04 1.85
C TRP A 358 -8.99 24.95 1.93
N ALA A 359 -8.64 24.37 0.78
CA ALA A 359 -7.52 23.47 0.57
C ALA A 359 -6.85 23.79 -0.77
N TYR A 360 -5.59 23.48 -0.88
CA TYR A 360 -4.81 23.71 -2.09
C TYR A 360 -3.84 22.56 -2.35
N GLN A 361 -3.86 21.98 -3.56
CA GLN A 361 -2.87 20.99 -3.95
C GLN A 361 -1.59 21.68 -4.43
N THR A 362 -0.49 21.45 -3.71
CA THR A 362 0.81 22.07 -4.01
C THR A 362 1.59 21.33 -5.09
N ASP A 363 1.23 20.08 -5.38
CA ASP A 363 1.85 19.29 -6.46
C ASP A 363 1.24 19.66 -7.81
N PRO A 364 2.05 20.15 -8.78
CA PRO A 364 1.55 20.58 -10.09
C PRO A 364 0.95 19.41 -10.88
N GLY A 365 -0.24 19.63 -11.44
CA GLY A 365 -0.95 18.62 -12.24
C GLY A 365 -1.71 17.58 -11.43
N ASN A 366 -1.49 17.50 -10.12
CA ASN A 366 -2.16 16.56 -9.25
C ASN A 366 -3.61 17.01 -8.95
N PRO A 367 -4.66 16.26 -9.34
CA PRO A 367 -6.04 16.60 -9.07
C PRO A 367 -6.54 16.20 -7.67
N GLU A 368 -5.74 15.51 -6.87
CA GLU A 368 -6.14 15.08 -5.53
C GLU A 368 -6.25 16.28 -4.59
N LEU A 369 -7.45 16.55 -4.10
CA LEU A 369 -7.72 17.63 -3.15
C LEU A 369 -7.86 17.08 -1.74
N VAL A 370 -8.92 16.34 -1.47
CA VAL A 370 -9.13 15.62 -0.21
C VAL A 370 -9.94 14.38 -0.54
N ARG A 371 -9.43 13.21 -0.33
CA ARG A 371 -10.20 12.02 -0.61
C ARG A 371 -11.01 11.58 0.60
N ALA A 372 -12.34 11.70 0.49
CA ALA A 372 -13.25 11.02 1.39
C ALA A 372 -13.39 9.54 1.01
N VAL A 373 -13.62 8.74 2.02
CA VAL A 373 -13.89 7.30 1.96
C VAL A 373 -15.05 7.00 1.02
N ARG A 374 -14.86 6.07 0.10
CA ARG A 374 -15.94 5.33 -0.56
C ARG A 374 -16.12 3.98 0.07
#